data_681b0794bea5193ac214dce3ce68d0fe
#
_entry.id   681b0794bea5193ac214dce3ce68d0fe
#
_cell.length_a   1.000
_cell.length_b   1.000
_cell.length_c   1.000
_cell.angle_alpha   90.00
_cell.angle_beta   90.00
_cell.angle_gamma   90.00
#
_symmetry.space_group_name_H-M   'P 1'
#
loop_
_entity.id
_entity.type
_entity.pdbx_description
1 polymer ?
#
loop_
_entity_poly.entity_id
_entity_poly.type
_entity_poly.pdbx_seq_one_letter_code
_entity_poly.pdbx_strand_id
1 'polypeptide(L)'
;MVHGFENSHNMQHIQRPMEVVTVPNGIILPQKEAKDGPMWGLGGVCDEKGAFVPLSYYDGGWATHGGGYATESETFMDYDVVYFGMYFNHWGHFLVDLIGRLWYFAKNRGCKLKLAYIGTEEPRGNFLEFFSLLGIEKEDLLHITTPTRFRNVIVPEFSCKSCEWYSDEYRSIFDSMIDTVAEEGYVNESLPSLDKVYFTRLVFGKARSTEIGEDRIAKWMETNGFSLIAPEKLTIRDQIYVWNHAGHIVCLDGSIPISVAFSNNPNLTLTVLHKTHLEHLNVELYLLMRPCNVTFLDAYWEPFKKYPRNIGAGPFVFHITNDIKAYSAQMGWAVPFTDRQLSRAKTKNWCKLVWCIWNIKGRIRIYGSKVKQFLRRMLKRG
;
A
#
# COMPACT_ATOMS: atom_id res chain seq x y z
N MET A 1 16.53 7.84 16.89
CA MET A 1 17.77 7.87 16.11
C MET A 1 17.51 8.65 14.82
N VAL A 2 18.43 9.53 14.41
CA VAL A 2 18.31 10.29 13.15
C VAL A 2 19.17 9.57 12.11
N HIS A 3 18.57 9.02 11.08
CA HIS A 3 19.27 8.30 10.02
C HIS A 3 18.89 8.85 8.64
N GLY A 4 19.88 8.96 7.75
CA GLY A 4 19.65 9.04 6.31
C GLY A 4 19.25 7.67 5.77
N PHE A 5 18.80 7.64 4.52
CA PHE A 5 18.54 6.37 3.83
C PHE A 5 19.85 5.73 3.39
N GLU A 6 20.04 4.48 3.78
CA GLU A 6 21.06 3.58 3.25
C GLU A 6 20.37 2.26 2.88
N ASN A 7 20.66 1.69 1.70
CA ASN A 7 20.10 0.39 1.30
C ASN A 7 20.74 -0.73 2.12
N SER A 8 20.22 -0.94 3.33
CA SER A 8 20.75 -1.91 4.29
C SER A 8 20.39 -3.37 3.98
N HIS A 9 19.36 -3.60 3.14
CA HIS A 9 18.76 -4.92 2.89
C HIS A 9 19.05 -5.48 1.49
N ASN A 10 20.04 -4.93 0.75
CA ASN A 10 20.42 -5.37 -0.61
C ASN A 10 19.24 -5.45 -1.59
N MET A 11 18.27 -4.55 -1.47
CA MET A 11 17.18 -4.44 -2.44
C MET A 11 17.74 -4.12 -3.83
N GLN A 12 17.14 -4.68 -4.87
CA GLN A 12 17.70 -4.67 -6.20
C GLN A 12 16.83 -3.89 -7.19
N HIS A 13 17.52 -3.17 -8.06
CA HIS A 13 16.96 -2.65 -9.30
C HIS A 13 17.27 -3.66 -10.42
N ILE A 14 16.24 -4.30 -10.96
CA ILE A 14 16.38 -5.28 -12.04
C ILE A 14 16.31 -4.57 -13.39
N GLN A 15 17.36 -4.70 -14.19
CA GLN A 15 17.50 -3.99 -15.48
C GLN A 15 17.23 -4.87 -16.70
N ARG A 16 16.74 -6.10 -16.53
CA ARG A 16 16.28 -6.92 -17.66
C ARG A 16 14.85 -6.55 -18.07
N PRO A 17 14.49 -6.69 -19.35
CA PRO A 17 13.11 -6.55 -19.79
C PRO A 17 12.20 -7.57 -19.11
N MET A 18 10.99 -7.15 -18.77
CA MET A 18 9.92 -8.05 -18.28
C MET A 18 9.28 -8.78 -19.46
N GLU A 19 8.96 -10.05 -19.25
CA GLU A 19 8.36 -10.92 -20.25
C GLU A 19 6.86 -10.66 -20.44
N VAL A 20 6.37 -10.98 -21.63
CA VAL A 20 4.91 -11.02 -21.95
C VAL A 20 4.63 -12.32 -22.66
N VAL A 21 3.66 -13.09 -22.17
CA VAL A 21 3.19 -14.29 -22.83
C VAL A 21 1.76 -14.05 -23.32
N THR A 22 1.52 -14.33 -24.61
CA THR A 22 0.15 -14.38 -25.17
C THR A 22 -0.31 -15.82 -25.20
N VAL A 23 -1.44 -16.09 -24.57
CA VAL A 23 -2.04 -17.44 -24.45
C VAL A 23 -3.27 -17.50 -25.33
N PRO A 24 -3.19 -18.12 -26.54
CA PRO A 24 -4.33 -18.32 -27.41
C PRO A 24 -5.36 -19.23 -26.74
N ASN A 25 -6.65 -18.91 -26.87
CA ASN A 25 -7.75 -19.63 -26.22
C ASN A 25 -7.53 -19.79 -24.69
N GLY A 26 -6.83 -18.84 -24.07
CA GLY A 26 -6.48 -18.87 -22.65
C GLY A 26 -7.71 -18.78 -21.76
N ILE A 27 -7.67 -19.49 -20.64
CA ILE A 27 -8.74 -19.50 -19.64
C ILE A 27 -8.27 -18.73 -18.41
N ILE A 28 -9.03 -17.74 -17.96
CA ILE A 28 -8.81 -17.11 -16.66
C ILE A 28 -9.72 -17.80 -15.63
N LEU A 29 -9.09 -18.38 -14.61
CA LEU A 29 -9.74 -19.02 -13.48
C LEU A 29 -9.92 -18.01 -12.35
N PRO A 30 -11.14 -17.84 -11.81
CA PRO A 30 -11.37 -17.00 -10.64
C PRO A 30 -10.65 -17.54 -9.40
N GLN A 31 -10.58 -16.70 -8.35
CA GLN A 31 -9.99 -17.10 -7.07
C GLN A 31 -10.78 -18.25 -6.44
N LYS A 32 -10.06 -19.28 -5.96
CA LYS A 32 -10.61 -20.42 -5.23
C LYS A 32 -9.75 -20.71 -4.00
N GLU A 33 -10.38 -20.74 -2.82
CA GLU A 33 -9.66 -21.13 -1.59
C GLU A 33 -9.11 -22.54 -1.71
N ALA A 34 -7.89 -22.74 -1.18
CA ALA A 34 -7.24 -24.04 -1.10
C ALA A 34 -6.65 -24.25 0.31
N LYS A 35 -6.98 -25.38 0.93
CA LYS A 35 -6.54 -25.69 2.30
C LYS A 35 -5.03 -25.77 2.45
N ASP A 36 -4.36 -26.37 1.48
CA ASP A 36 -2.91 -26.63 1.46
C ASP A 36 -2.25 -25.97 0.23
N GLY A 37 -2.80 -24.84 -0.23
CA GLY A 37 -2.36 -24.10 -1.41
C GLY A 37 -1.75 -22.75 -1.08
N PRO A 38 -1.59 -21.90 -2.11
CA PRO A 38 -1.16 -20.52 -1.98
C PRO A 38 -2.02 -19.74 -0.99
N MET A 39 -1.40 -18.81 -0.25
CA MET A 39 -2.08 -18.07 0.83
C MET A 39 -3.34 -17.33 0.35
N TRP A 40 -3.31 -16.80 -0.89
CA TRP A 40 -4.46 -16.11 -1.51
C TRP A 40 -5.25 -17.04 -2.45
N GLY A 41 -5.06 -18.36 -2.35
CA GLY A 41 -5.80 -19.37 -3.10
C GLY A 41 -5.28 -19.63 -4.50
N LEU A 42 -5.98 -20.57 -5.17
CA LEU A 42 -5.77 -20.93 -6.56
C LEU A 42 -6.48 -19.95 -7.50
N GLY A 43 -6.19 -20.05 -8.80
CA GLY A 43 -6.71 -19.22 -9.89
C GLY A 43 -5.59 -18.72 -10.77
N GLY A 44 -5.90 -17.88 -11.73
CA GLY A 44 -4.92 -17.37 -12.69
C GLY A 44 -5.20 -17.83 -14.10
N VAL A 45 -4.17 -17.89 -14.96
CA VAL A 45 -4.33 -18.22 -16.37
C VAL A 45 -3.95 -19.66 -16.65
N CYS A 46 -4.79 -20.37 -17.41
CA CYS A 46 -4.47 -21.66 -18.00
C CYS A 46 -4.50 -21.55 -19.54
N ASP A 47 -3.78 -22.44 -20.21
CA ASP A 47 -3.86 -22.59 -21.68
C ASP A 47 -5.15 -23.28 -22.11
N GLU A 48 -5.31 -23.46 -23.42
CA GLU A 48 -6.51 -24.11 -24.01
C GLU A 48 -6.74 -25.53 -23.51
N LYS A 49 -5.70 -26.23 -23.03
CA LYS A 49 -5.73 -27.60 -22.52
C LYS A 49 -5.90 -27.65 -21.00
N GLY A 50 -5.99 -26.48 -20.34
CA GLY A 50 -6.14 -26.37 -18.89
C GLY A 50 -4.81 -26.44 -18.14
N ALA A 51 -3.64 -26.43 -18.81
CA ALA A 51 -2.35 -26.36 -18.14
C ALA A 51 -2.11 -24.92 -17.61
N PHE A 52 -1.72 -24.82 -16.36
CA PHE A 52 -1.46 -23.53 -15.70
C PHE A 52 -0.29 -22.79 -16.34
N VAL A 53 -0.45 -21.50 -16.61
CA VAL A 53 0.57 -20.61 -17.15
C VAL A 53 1.41 -20.03 -15.99
N PRO A 54 2.67 -20.44 -15.82
CA PRO A 54 3.47 -20.04 -14.66
C PRO A 54 3.62 -18.53 -14.48
N LEU A 55 3.69 -17.76 -15.60
CA LEU A 55 3.83 -16.29 -15.55
C LEU A 55 2.62 -15.60 -14.89
N SER A 56 1.46 -16.27 -14.79
CA SER A 56 0.29 -15.76 -14.09
C SER A 56 0.36 -15.94 -12.57
N TYR A 57 1.32 -16.73 -12.06
CA TYR A 57 1.56 -16.90 -10.63
C TYR A 57 2.03 -15.60 -9.99
N TYR A 58 1.64 -15.38 -8.74
CA TYR A 58 2.13 -14.29 -7.90
C TYR A 58 2.95 -14.85 -6.74
N ASP A 59 4.17 -14.34 -6.57
CA ASP A 59 5.04 -14.59 -5.42
C ASP A 59 5.51 -13.24 -4.84
N GLY A 60 4.85 -12.79 -3.77
CA GLY A 60 5.22 -11.61 -3.01
C GLY A 60 6.15 -11.91 -1.83
N GLY A 61 6.72 -13.11 -1.75
CA GLY A 61 7.54 -13.57 -0.62
C GLY A 61 6.71 -13.90 0.63
N TRP A 62 5.90 -12.96 1.10
CA TRP A 62 5.03 -13.14 2.28
C TRP A 62 3.66 -13.75 1.95
N ALA A 63 3.19 -13.62 0.71
CA ALA A 63 1.95 -14.21 0.21
C ALA A 63 2.13 -14.69 -1.23
N THR A 64 1.38 -15.71 -1.59
CA THR A 64 1.38 -16.31 -2.93
C THR A 64 -0.04 -16.49 -3.43
N HIS A 65 -0.22 -16.46 -4.76
CA HIS A 65 -1.48 -16.73 -5.43
C HIS A 65 -1.23 -17.42 -6.77
N GLY A 66 -2.08 -18.39 -7.12
CA GLY A 66 -2.10 -19.01 -8.43
C GLY A 66 -2.08 -20.52 -8.38
N GLY A 67 -2.44 -21.12 -9.51
CA GLY A 67 -2.51 -22.55 -9.71
C GLY A 67 -3.81 -22.96 -10.41
N GLY A 68 -3.72 -23.91 -11.32
CA GLY A 68 -4.84 -24.46 -12.05
C GLY A 68 -5.77 -25.32 -11.18
N TYR A 69 -7.02 -25.41 -11.58
CA TYR A 69 -7.99 -26.36 -11.04
C TYR A 69 -8.99 -26.75 -12.13
N ALA A 70 -9.59 -27.93 -11.98
CA ALA A 70 -10.58 -28.42 -12.94
C ALA A 70 -11.88 -27.60 -12.87
N THR A 71 -12.47 -27.34 -14.04
CA THR A 71 -13.74 -26.60 -14.21
C THR A 71 -14.75 -27.47 -14.94
N GLU A 72 -16.03 -27.32 -14.60
CA GLU A 72 -17.13 -28.08 -15.28
C GLU A 72 -17.61 -27.35 -16.52
N SER A 73 -17.49 -26.02 -16.55
CA SER A 73 -17.92 -25.17 -17.65
C SER A 73 -17.12 -23.87 -17.67
N GLU A 74 -17.06 -23.22 -18.82
CA GLU A 74 -16.44 -21.93 -19.03
C GLU A 74 -17.28 -21.06 -19.99
N THR A 75 -17.21 -19.76 -19.83
CA THR A 75 -17.78 -18.77 -20.76
C THR A 75 -16.73 -18.41 -21.81
N PHE A 76 -17.10 -18.27 -23.09
CA PHE A 76 -16.19 -17.80 -24.14
C PHE A 76 -16.44 -16.33 -24.47
N MET A 77 -15.36 -15.56 -24.58
CA MET A 77 -15.33 -14.17 -25.00
C MET A 77 -14.38 -14.00 -26.19
N ASP A 78 -14.92 -13.60 -27.34
CA ASP A 78 -14.14 -13.48 -28.59
C ASP A 78 -13.43 -12.14 -28.71
N TYR A 79 -12.57 -11.82 -27.73
CA TYR A 79 -11.65 -10.68 -27.74
C TYR A 79 -10.42 -10.96 -26.87
N ASP A 80 -9.41 -10.12 -27.04
CA ASP A 80 -8.15 -10.20 -26.29
C ASP A 80 -8.25 -9.44 -24.99
N VAL A 81 -7.56 -9.92 -23.95
CA VAL A 81 -7.58 -9.35 -22.61
C VAL A 81 -6.19 -9.38 -21.96
N VAL A 82 -5.87 -8.39 -21.15
CA VAL A 82 -4.66 -8.39 -20.32
C VAL A 82 -5.01 -8.91 -18.93
N TYR A 83 -4.22 -9.85 -18.42
CA TYR A 83 -4.39 -10.40 -17.08
C TYR A 83 -3.71 -9.52 -16.03
N PHE A 84 -4.48 -9.01 -15.09
CA PHE A 84 -3.98 -8.23 -13.95
C PHE A 84 -3.52 -9.12 -12.79
N GLY A 85 -4.34 -10.08 -12.39
CA GLY A 85 -4.15 -10.91 -11.21
C GLY A 85 -5.19 -10.69 -10.14
N MET A 86 -4.80 -10.94 -8.88
CA MET A 86 -5.64 -10.68 -7.71
C MET A 86 -5.91 -9.19 -7.52
N TYR A 87 -7.13 -8.89 -7.07
CA TYR A 87 -7.52 -7.54 -6.65
C TYR A 87 -8.28 -7.56 -5.32
N PHE A 88 -7.95 -6.62 -4.44
CA PHE A 88 -8.71 -6.27 -3.23
C PHE A 88 -8.43 -4.83 -2.78
N ASN A 89 -9.38 -4.22 -2.06
CA ASN A 89 -9.32 -2.81 -1.66
C ASN A 89 -8.44 -2.58 -0.42
N HIS A 90 -7.12 -2.67 -0.58
CA HIS A 90 -6.15 -2.33 0.46
C HIS A 90 -4.99 -1.54 -0.14
N TRP A 91 -4.92 -0.23 0.13
CA TRP A 91 -4.03 0.70 -0.57
C TRP A 91 -2.55 0.28 -0.53
N GLY A 92 -2.02 -0.06 0.65
CA GLY A 92 -0.62 -0.49 0.75
C GLY A 92 -0.33 -1.72 -0.11
N HIS A 93 -1.16 -2.78 0.01
CA HIS A 93 -1.00 -3.99 -0.81
C HIS A 93 -1.25 -3.73 -2.29
N PHE A 94 -2.19 -2.84 -2.63
CA PHE A 94 -2.42 -2.46 -4.02
C PHE A 94 -1.13 -1.96 -4.66
N LEU A 95 -0.43 -1.03 -4.02
CA LEU A 95 0.83 -0.52 -4.54
C LEU A 95 1.93 -1.59 -4.57
N VAL A 96 2.14 -2.35 -3.50
CA VAL A 96 3.33 -3.21 -3.38
C VAL A 96 3.14 -4.63 -3.91
N ASP A 97 1.89 -5.12 -4.00
CA ASP A 97 1.60 -6.54 -4.30
C ASP A 97 0.67 -6.74 -5.51
N LEU A 98 -0.05 -5.72 -6.00
CA LEU A 98 -1.06 -5.97 -7.01
C LEU A 98 -0.77 -5.33 -8.38
N ILE A 99 -0.20 -4.13 -8.42
CA ILE A 99 -0.07 -3.35 -9.67
C ILE A 99 1.05 -3.82 -10.61
N GLY A 100 1.85 -4.80 -10.22
CA GLY A 100 3.09 -5.17 -10.91
C GLY A 100 2.96 -5.61 -12.38
N ARG A 101 1.73 -5.76 -12.93
CA ARG A 101 1.48 -6.02 -14.36
C ARG A 101 0.97 -4.81 -15.13
N LEU A 102 0.67 -3.70 -14.46
CA LEU A 102 0.15 -2.48 -15.11
C LEU A 102 1.18 -1.76 -15.99
N TRP A 103 2.46 -2.10 -15.87
CA TRP A 103 3.50 -1.58 -16.76
C TRP A 103 3.19 -1.84 -18.25
N TYR A 104 2.44 -2.90 -18.54
CA TYR A 104 2.01 -3.19 -19.91
C TYR A 104 1.22 -2.03 -20.50
N PHE A 105 0.29 -1.44 -19.74
CA PHE A 105 -0.47 -0.26 -20.17
C PHE A 105 0.38 1.01 -20.15
N ALA A 106 1.24 1.17 -19.15
CA ALA A 106 2.16 2.31 -19.08
C ALA A 106 3.09 2.39 -20.32
N LYS A 107 3.59 1.25 -20.80
CA LYS A 107 4.41 1.16 -22.02
C LYS A 107 3.60 1.18 -23.33
N ASN A 108 2.34 0.81 -23.29
CA ASN A 108 1.45 0.76 -24.46
C ASN A 108 0.32 1.79 -24.31
N ARG A 109 0.67 3.08 -24.13
CA ARG A 109 -0.30 4.16 -23.99
C ARG A 109 -1.31 4.13 -25.14
N GLY A 110 -2.60 4.25 -24.80
CA GLY A 110 -3.70 4.15 -25.78
C GLY A 110 -4.12 2.73 -26.13
N CYS A 111 -3.55 1.71 -25.47
CA CYS A 111 -4.04 0.33 -25.55
C CYS A 111 -5.52 0.27 -25.18
N LYS A 112 -6.32 -0.33 -26.06
CA LYS A 112 -7.79 -0.48 -25.87
C LYS A 112 -8.20 -1.88 -25.40
N LEU A 113 -7.25 -2.66 -24.90
CA LEU A 113 -7.53 -3.98 -24.34
C LEU A 113 -8.17 -3.83 -22.95
N LYS A 114 -9.08 -4.75 -22.65
CA LYS A 114 -9.66 -4.84 -21.31
C LYS A 114 -8.67 -5.47 -20.34
N LEU A 115 -8.80 -5.10 -19.06
CA LEU A 115 -7.99 -5.62 -17.96
C LEU A 115 -8.82 -6.60 -17.13
N ALA A 116 -8.48 -7.88 -17.18
CA ALA A 116 -9.14 -8.92 -16.40
C ALA A 116 -8.49 -9.09 -15.04
N TYR A 117 -9.28 -9.02 -13.99
CA TYR A 117 -8.84 -9.24 -12.62
C TYR A 117 -9.71 -10.29 -11.91
N ILE A 118 -9.15 -10.91 -10.89
CA ILE A 118 -9.81 -11.88 -10.02
C ILE A 118 -9.76 -11.40 -8.57
N GLY A 119 -10.59 -11.95 -7.71
CA GLY A 119 -10.70 -11.58 -6.30
C GLY A 119 -12.15 -11.36 -5.89
N THR A 120 -12.37 -10.84 -4.69
CA THR A 120 -13.71 -10.73 -4.11
C THR A 120 -14.27 -9.32 -4.09
N GLU A 121 -13.49 -8.33 -4.51
CA GLU A 121 -13.83 -6.91 -4.41
C GLU A 121 -13.70 -6.23 -5.78
N GLU A 122 -14.44 -5.13 -5.95
CA GLU A 122 -14.35 -4.29 -7.15
C GLU A 122 -13.59 -3.00 -6.84
N PRO A 123 -12.81 -2.46 -7.81
CA PRO A 123 -12.14 -1.18 -7.67
C PRO A 123 -13.13 -0.02 -7.48
N ARG A 124 -12.77 0.92 -6.58
CA ARG A 124 -13.58 2.12 -6.29
C ARG A 124 -12.70 3.29 -5.85
N GLY A 125 -13.21 4.51 -6.01
CA GLY A 125 -12.51 5.73 -5.57
C GLY A 125 -11.12 5.84 -6.19
N ASN A 126 -10.11 6.09 -5.38
CA ASN A 126 -8.72 6.26 -5.81
C ASN A 126 -8.15 5.06 -6.59
N PHE A 127 -8.67 3.84 -6.40
CA PHE A 127 -8.26 2.69 -7.21
C PHE A 127 -8.72 2.83 -8.67
N LEU A 128 -9.97 3.30 -8.90
CA LEU A 128 -10.44 3.57 -10.27
C LEU A 128 -9.65 4.71 -10.92
N GLU A 129 -9.38 5.77 -10.17
CA GLU A 129 -8.57 6.88 -10.69
C GLU A 129 -7.14 6.45 -11.03
N PHE A 130 -6.54 5.53 -10.24
CA PHE A 130 -5.24 4.96 -10.55
C PHE A 130 -5.24 4.25 -11.92
N PHE A 131 -6.26 3.43 -12.20
CA PHE A 131 -6.42 2.77 -13.49
C PHE A 131 -6.65 3.78 -14.62
N SER A 132 -7.52 4.77 -14.40
CA SER A 132 -7.83 5.81 -15.39
C SER A 132 -6.60 6.62 -15.81
N LEU A 133 -5.69 6.94 -14.87
CA LEU A 133 -4.42 7.59 -15.18
C LEU A 133 -3.48 6.77 -16.08
N LEU A 134 -3.72 5.47 -16.18
CA LEU A 134 -3.05 4.58 -17.12
C LEU A 134 -3.87 4.30 -18.40
N GLY A 135 -4.98 5.03 -18.58
CA GLY A 135 -5.88 4.89 -19.73
C GLY A 135 -6.80 3.67 -19.67
N ILE A 136 -7.00 3.10 -18.47
CA ILE A 136 -7.90 1.96 -18.23
C ILE A 136 -9.15 2.50 -17.52
N GLU A 137 -10.24 2.64 -18.27
CA GLU A 137 -11.48 3.14 -17.71
C GLU A 137 -12.25 2.03 -16.96
N LYS A 138 -13.27 2.41 -16.20
CA LYS A 138 -14.06 1.47 -15.42
C LYS A 138 -14.68 0.37 -16.29
N GLU A 139 -15.09 0.71 -17.48
CA GLU A 139 -15.73 -0.19 -18.48
C GLU A 139 -14.72 -1.17 -19.10
N ASP A 140 -13.42 -0.90 -18.95
CA ASP A 140 -12.35 -1.79 -19.41
C ASP A 140 -11.95 -2.82 -18.33
N LEU A 141 -12.43 -2.66 -17.09
CA LEU A 141 -12.16 -3.57 -15.99
C LEU A 141 -13.13 -4.77 -16.02
N LEU A 142 -12.60 -5.97 -16.15
CA LEU A 142 -13.37 -7.22 -16.17
C LEU A 142 -13.15 -8.01 -14.88
N HIS A 143 -14.15 -8.09 -14.05
CA HIS A 143 -14.12 -8.95 -12.86
C HIS A 143 -14.46 -10.40 -13.25
N ILE A 144 -13.50 -11.28 -13.16
CA ILE A 144 -13.66 -12.71 -13.50
C ILE A 144 -14.11 -13.47 -12.26
N THR A 145 -15.39 -13.81 -12.23
CA THR A 145 -16.04 -14.55 -11.14
C THR A 145 -16.39 -15.99 -11.49
N THR A 146 -16.33 -16.33 -12.80
CA THR A 146 -16.51 -17.68 -13.33
C THR A 146 -15.38 -17.98 -14.31
N PRO A 147 -15.01 -19.27 -14.53
CA PRO A 147 -14.00 -19.62 -15.52
C PRO A 147 -14.36 -19.03 -16.88
N THR A 148 -13.47 -18.23 -17.45
CA THR A 148 -13.73 -17.49 -18.68
C THR A 148 -12.58 -17.67 -19.66
N ARG A 149 -12.91 -18.16 -20.87
CA ARG A 149 -11.99 -18.32 -21.99
C ARG A 149 -12.04 -17.08 -22.87
N PHE A 150 -10.87 -16.64 -23.32
CA PHE A 150 -10.71 -15.50 -24.21
C PHE A 150 -10.03 -15.94 -25.52
N ARG A 151 -10.21 -15.17 -26.61
CA ARG A 151 -9.46 -15.40 -27.84
C ARG A 151 -7.96 -15.40 -27.56
N ASN A 152 -7.46 -14.39 -26.84
CA ASN A 152 -6.10 -14.37 -26.32
C ASN A 152 -6.08 -13.77 -24.89
N VAL A 153 -5.32 -14.39 -24.00
CA VAL A 153 -4.97 -13.79 -22.71
C VAL A 153 -3.52 -13.34 -22.74
N ILE A 154 -3.29 -12.05 -22.60
CA ILE A 154 -1.96 -11.45 -22.49
C ILE A 154 -1.58 -11.44 -21.03
N VAL A 155 -0.47 -12.09 -20.69
CA VAL A 155 0.04 -12.23 -19.33
C VAL A 155 1.39 -11.52 -19.24
N PRO A 156 1.44 -10.25 -18.75
CA PRO A 156 2.70 -9.60 -18.43
C PRO A 156 3.34 -10.23 -17.19
N GLU A 157 4.69 -10.32 -17.19
CA GLU A 157 5.45 -10.69 -16.00
C GLU A 157 5.22 -9.66 -14.87
N PHE A 158 5.27 -10.12 -13.62
CA PHE A 158 5.20 -9.23 -12.47
C PHE A 158 6.52 -8.47 -12.35
N SER A 159 6.46 -7.14 -12.30
CA SER A 159 7.62 -6.25 -12.47
C SER A 159 8.27 -5.79 -11.16
N CYS A 160 7.81 -6.32 -10.02
CA CYS A 160 8.41 -6.08 -8.71
C CYS A 160 8.18 -7.26 -7.78
N LYS A 161 8.97 -7.35 -6.72
CA LYS A 161 8.72 -8.23 -5.58
C LYS A 161 8.86 -7.44 -4.29
N SER A 162 7.82 -7.48 -3.48
CA SER A 162 7.72 -6.77 -2.19
C SER A 162 8.98 -7.00 -1.35
N CYS A 163 9.59 -5.93 -0.85
CA CYS A 163 10.79 -5.94 -0.01
C CYS A 163 12.07 -6.51 -0.65
N GLU A 164 12.07 -6.83 -1.95
CA GLU A 164 13.23 -7.47 -2.60
C GLU A 164 13.73 -6.68 -3.82
N TRP A 165 12.87 -6.43 -4.81
CA TRP A 165 13.30 -5.79 -6.04
C TRP A 165 12.19 -5.08 -6.81
N TYR A 166 12.58 -4.15 -7.68
CA TYR A 166 11.74 -3.52 -8.68
C TYR A 166 12.49 -3.49 -10.04
N SER A 167 11.74 -3.33 -11.15
CA SER A 167 12.27 -3.14 -12.49
C SER A 167 11.95 -1.76 -13.06
N ASP A 168 12.53 -1.41 -14.20
CA ASP A 168 12.18 -0.18 -14.92
C ASP A 168 10.72 -0.19 -15.38
N GLU A 169 10.16 -1.37 -15.68
CA GLU A 169 8.75 -1.55 -15.99
C GLU A 169 7.87 -1.16 -14.80
N TYR A 170 8.23 -1.57 -13.59
CA TYR A 170 7.48 -1.18 -12.40
C TYR A 170 7.50 0.33 -12.17
N ARG A 171 8.68 0.93 -12.30
CA ARG A 171 8.85 2.37 -12.20
C ARG A 171 8.02 3.12 -13.26
N SER A 172 7.96 2.59 -14.50
CA SER A 172 7.23 3.21 -15.60
C SER A 172 5.72 3.35 -15.36
N ILE A 173 5.13 2.55 -14.46
CA ILE A 173 3.73 2.70 -14.05
C ILE A 173 3.52 4.10 -13.46
N PHE A 174 4.35 4.48 -12.52
CA PHE A 174 4.26 5.76 -11.83
C PHE A 174 4.71 6.91 -12.74
N ASP A 175 5.76 6.72 -13.54
CA ASP A 175 6.22 7.72 -14.50
C ASP A 175 5.10 8.08 -15.48
N SER A 176 4.40 7.08 -16.04
CA SER A 176 3.27 7.29 -16.94
C SER A 176 2.13 8.08 -16.29
N MET A 177 1.84 7.85 -15.01
CA MET A 177 0.81 8.58 -14.29
C MET A 177 1.22 10.03 -14.02
N ILE A 178 2.49 10.25 -13.64
CA ILE A 178 3.04 11.60 -13.41
C ILE A 178 2.98 12.39 -14.72
N ASP A 179 3.41 11.78 -15.83
CA ASP A 179 3.36 12.39 -17.16
C ASP A 179 1.92 12.75 -17.55
N THR A 180 0.96 11.84 -17.32
CA THR A 180 -0.47 12.10 -17.61
C THR A 180 -0.97 13.33 -16.84
N VAL A 181 -0.68 13.43 -15.54
CA VAL A 181 -1.09 14.59 -14.72
C VAL A 181 -0.41 15.88 -15.18
N ALA A 182 0.85 15.80 -15.60
CA ALA A 182 1.59 16.95 -16.13
C ALA A 182 1.07 17.37 -17.51
N GLU A 183 0.77 16.44 -18.41
CA GLU A 183 0.18 16.67 -19.73
C GLU A 183 -1.22 17.30 -19.63
N GLU A 184 -2.01 16.93 -18.61
CA GLU A 184 -3.30 17.56 -18.30
C GLU A 184 -3.16 19.01 -17.79
N GLY A 185 -1.96 19.45 -17.42
CA GLY A 185 -1.73 20.74 -16.77
C GLY A 185 -2.45 20.87 -15.43
N TYR A 186 -2.55 19.75 -14.68
CA TYR A 186 -3.34 19.66 -13.47
C TYR A 186 -2.82 20.58 -12.37
N VAL A 187 -3.71 21.41 -11.83
CA VAL A 187 -3.48 22.28 -10.67
C VAL A 187 -4.69 22.21 -9.75
N ASN A 188 -4.48 22.14 -8.45
CA ASN A 188 -5.55 22.28 -7.48
C ASN A 188 -5.29 23.47 -6.55
N GLU A 189 -5.91 24.61 -6.85
CA GLU A 189 -5.78 25.86 -6.09
C GLU A 189 -6.40 25.78 -4.68
N SER A 190 -7.17 24.74 -4.37
CA SER A 190 -7.77 24.54 -3.04
C SER A 190 -6.78 23.91 -2.04
N LEU A 191 -5.65 23.40 -2.51
CA LEU A 191 -4.62 22.87 -1.64
C LEU A 191 -3.94 23.99 -0.83
N PRO A 192 -3.55 23.76 0.41
CA PRO A 192 -2.77 24.71 1.18
C PRO A 192 -1.35 24.86 0.60
N SER A 193 -0.53 25.79 1.16
CA SER A 193 0.88 25.89 0.79
C SER A 193 1.58 24.53 0.87
N LEU A 194 2.35 24.21 -0.18
CA LEU A 194 3.10 22.97 -0.32
C LEU A 194 4.59 23.10 0.06
N ASP A 195 5.03 24.28 0.53
CA ASP A 195 6.43 24.45 0.97
C ASP A 195 6.81 23.40 2.04
N LYS A 196 5.89 23.19 3.00
CA LYS A 196 6.02 22.21 4.08
C LYS A 196 4.70 21.50 4.30
N VAL A 197 4.68 20.19 4.13
CA VAL A 197 3.47 19.35 4.24
C VAL A 197 3.67 18.28 5.30
N TYR A 198 2.73 18.15 6.22
CA TYR A 198 2.59 17.00 7.08
C TYR A 198 1.38 16.16 6.64
N PHE A 199 1.65 14.94 6.18
CA PHE A 199 0.59 13.98 5.89
C PHE A 199 0.06 13.36 7.18
N THR A 200 -1.10 13.86 7.62
CA THR A 200 -1.74 13.43 8.86
C THR A 200 -2.70 12.26 8.64
N ARG A 201 -2.87 11.44 9.68
CA ARG A 201 -3.86 10.35 9.75
C ARG A 201 -4.97 10.62 10.77
N LEU A 202 -5.03 11.82 11.35
CA LEU A 202 -6.01 12.18 12.39
C LEU A 202 -7.47 12.01 11.98
N VAL A 203 -7.78 12.14 10.69
CA VAL A 203 -9.14 11.95 10.16
C VAL A 203 -9.42 10.52 9.69
N PHE A 204 -8.40 9.67 9.58
CA PHE A 204 -8.55 8.29 9.17
C PHE A 204 -9.16 7.44 10.30
N GLY A 205 -10.34 6.87 10.07
CA GLY A 205 -11.13 6.20 11.11
C GLY A 205 -10.41 5.04 11.83
N LYS A 206 -9.66 4.22 11.10
CA LYS A 206 -8.83 3.14 11.67
C LYS A 206 -7.69 3.69 12.55
N ALA A 207 -7.01 4.74 12.10
CA ALA A 207 -5.87 5.33 12.80
C ALA A 207 -6.27 5.90 14.17
N ARG A 208 -7.43 6.52 14.28
CA ARG A 208 -7.93 7.09 15.54
C ARG A 208 -7.94 6.11 16.73
N SER A 209 -8.12 4.83 16.45
CA SER A 209 -8.18 3.79 17.49
C SER A 209 -6.86 3.07 17.72
N THR A 210 -5.90 3.18 16.80
CA THR A 210 -4.65 2.42 16.81
C THR A 210 -3.39 3.27 16.79
N GLU A 211 -3.49 4.57 16.47
CA GLU A 211 -2.37 5.53 16.39
C GLU A 211 -2.58 6.61 17.46
N ILE A 212 -2.05 6.34 18.66
CA ILE A 212 -2.29 7.14 19.87
C ILE A 212 -1.25 8.24 19.98
N GLY A 213 -1.67 9.51 20.05
CA GLY A 213 -0.78 10.65 20.30
C GLY A 213 -0.31 11.39 19.06
N GLU A 214 -0.80 11.06 17.86
CA GLU A 214 -0.52 11.80 16.63
C GLU A 214 -0.94 13.27 16.71
N ASP A 215 -1.96 13.58 17.50
CA ASP A 215 -2.40 14.97 17.76
C ASP A 215 -1.27 15.90 18.20
N ARG A 216 -0.26 15.38 18.88
CA ARG A 216 0.92 16.18 19.29
C ARG A 216 1.96 16.31 18.19
N ILE A 217 2.10 15.27 17.37
CA ILE A 217 2.94 15.36 16.17
C ILE A 217 2.38 16.42 15.22
N ALA A 218 1.07 16.36 14.94
CA ALA A 218 0.40 17.36 14.13
C ALA A 218 0.57 18.78 14.68
N LYS A 219 0.41 18.97 16.01
CA LYS A 219 0.62 20.27 16.64
C LYS A 219 2.07 20.75 16.55
N TRP A 220 3.04 19.84 16.64
CA TRP A 220 4.45 20.17 16.44
C TRP A 220 4.67 20.63 14.99
N MET A 221 4.10 19.95 14.01
CA MET A 221 4.19 20.32 12.58
C MET A 221 3.55 21.69 12.30
N GLU A 222 2.30 21.91 12.74
CA GLU A 222 1.61 23.19 12.59
C GLU A 222 2.43 24.37 13.17
N THR A 223 3.02 24.16 14.37
CA THR A 223 3.84 25.22 15.04
C THR A 223 5.05 25.59 14.19
N ASN A 224 5.54 24.70 13.33
CA ASN A 224 6.69 24.91 12.45
C ASN A 224 6.31 25.21 10.99
N GLY A 225 5.06 25.62 10.77
CA GLY A 225 4.58 26.10 9.48
C GLY A 225 4.26 25.02 8.46
N PHE A 226 4.01 23.77 8.91
CA PHE A 226 3.56 22.71 8.02
C PHE A 226 2.06 22.77 7.80
N SER A 227 1.65 22.66 6.54
CA SER A 227 0.27 22.42 6.16
C SER A 227 -0.12 20.97 6.50
N LEU A 228 -1.24 20.77 7.19
CA LEU A 228 -1.74 19.43 7.49
C LEU A 228 -2.63 18.94 6.34
N ILE A 229 -2.25 17.86 5.69
CA ILE A 229 -2.98 17.25 4.60
C ILE A 229 -3.30 15.80 4.96
N ALA A 230 -4.56 15.37 4.78
CA ALA A 230 -4.99 14.00 4.95
C ALA A 230 -4.99 13.30 3.58
N PRO A 231 -4.01 12.43 3.27
CA PRO A 231 -3.84 11.88 1.92
C PRO A 231 -5.05 11.04 1.47
N GLU A 232 -5.78 10.42 2.40
CA GLU A 232 -7.00 9.67 2.09
C GLU A 232 -8.18 10.54 1.63
N LYS A 233 -8.06 11.85 1.72
CA LYS A 233 -9.05 12.82 1.21
C LYS A 233 -8.68 13.39 -0.16
N LEU A 234 -7.47 13.14 -0.60
CA LEU A 234 -6.97 13.57 -1.89
C LEU A 234 -7.32 12.57 -2.97
N THR A 235 -7.54 13.05 -4.18
CA THR A 235 -7.52 12.26 -5.41
C THR A 235 -6.10 11.78 -5.70
N ILE A 236 -5.91 10.86 -6.64
CA ILE A 236 -4.56 10.44 -7.05
C ILE A 236 -3.84 11.58 -7.75
N ARG A 237 -4.56 12.39 -8.57
CA ARG A 237 -4.02 13.60 -9.19
C ARG A 237 -3.50 14.58 -8.16
N ASP A 238 -4.28 14.83 -7.11
CA ASP A 238 -3.83 15.69 -5.99
C ASP A 238 -2.58 15.12 -5.31
N GLN A 239 -2.55 13.81 -5.04
CA GLN A 239 -1.39 13.18 -4.42
C GLN A 239 -0.15 13.32 -5.31
N ILE A 240 -0.25 13.03 -6.61
CA ILE A 240 0.84 13.23 -7.57
C ILE A 240 1.27 14.71 -7.56
N TYR A 241 0.32 15.63 -7.59
CA TYR A 241 0.62 17.08 -7.56
C TYR A 241 1.38 17.47 -6.29
N VAL A 242 0.91 17.03 -5.10
CA VAL A 242 1.58 17.34 -3.82
C VAL A 242 2.99 16.75 -3.78
N TRP A 243 3.17 15.48 -4.17
CA TRP A 243 4.48 14.82 -4.14
C TRP A 243 5.51 15.46 -5.08
N ASN A 244 5.07 16.11 -6.16
CA ASN A 244 5.96 16.78 -7.12
C ASN A 244 6.22 18.27 -6.79
N HIS A 245 5.35 18.92 -6.02
CA HIS A 245 5.48 20.35 -5.73
C HIS A 245 5.84 20.67 -4.27
N ALA A 246 5.77 19.69 -3.37
CA ALA A 246 6.16 19.92 -1.99
C ALA A 246 7.67 20.07 -1.83
N GLY A 247 8.10 21.05 -1.04
CA GLY A 247 9.50 21.24 -0.68
C GLY A 247 9.94 20.26 0.42
N HIS A 248 9.12 20.12 1.46
CA HIS A 248 9.38 19.21 2.58
C HIS A 248 8.11 18.46 2.98
N ILE A 249 8.15 17.15 2.89
CA ILE A 249 7.08 16.26 3.36
C ILE A 249 7.51 15.58 4.64
N VAL A 250 6.66 15.64 5.67
CA VAL A 250 6.77 14.82 6.90
C VAL A 250 5.59 13.88 6.95
N CYS A 251 5.81 12.61 7.24
CA CYS A 251 4.73 11.63 7.36
C CYS A 251 5.06 10.54 8.39
N LEU A 252 4.02 9.87 8.86
CA LEU A 252 4.18 8.67 9.69
C LEU A 252 4.57 7.48 8.80
N ASP A 253 5.43 6.62 9.31
CA ASP A 253 5.76 5.35 8.67
C ASP A 253 4.52 4.48 8.42
N GLY A 254 4.53 3.76 7.30
CA GLY A 254 3.41 2.95 6.82
C GLY A 254 3.25 3.03 5.30
N SER A 255 2.02 3.08 4.80
CA SER A 255 1.77 3.19 3.35
C SER A 255 1.96 4.61 2.78
N ILE A 256 2.02 5.65 3.62
CA ILE A 256 2.17 7.03 3.13
C ILE A 256 3.53 7.25 2.47
N PRO A 257 4.69 6.93 3.10
CA PRO A 257 5.98 7.16 2.46
C PRO A 257 6.21 6.31 1.20
N ILE A 258 5.49 5.19 1.01
CA ILE A 258 5.49 4.42 -0.24
C ILE A 258 4.99 5.28 -1.41
N SER A 259 4.10 6.25 -1.14
CA SER A 259 3.60 7.18 -2.18
C SER A 259 4.68 8.14 -2.71
N VAL A 260 5.92 8.10 -2.23
CA VAL A 260 7.08 8.73 -2.89
C VAL A 260 7.24 8.23 -4.33
N ALA A 261 6.68 7.06 -4.66
CA ALA A 261 6.57 6.55 -6.02
C ALA A 261 5.97 7.57 -7.01
N PHE A 262 5.06 8.43 -6.54
CA PHE A 262 4.42 9.47 -7.33
C PHE A 262 5.29 10.73 -7.51
N SER A 263 6.53 10.76 -7.03
CA SER A 263 7.40 11.92 -7.12
C SER A 263 8.49 11.76 -8.18
N ASN A 264 8.66 12.78 -9.00
CA ASN A 264 9.85 13.03 -9.82
C ASN A 264 10.62 14.26 -9.32
N ASN A 265 10.29 14.81 -8.14
CA ASN A 265 10.94 15.99 -7.58
C ASN A 265 12.31 15.63 -6.94
N PRO A 266 13.44 15.97 -7.58
CA PRO A 266 14.77 15.63 -7.06
C PRO A 266 15.16 16.47 -5.83
N ASN A 267 14.43 17.55 -5.55
CA ASN A 267 14.68 18.46 -4.44
C ASN A 267 13.76 18.17 -3.23
N LEU A 268 12.95 17.11 -3.30
CA LEU A 268 12.07 16.73 -2.21
C LEU A 268 12.88 16.37 -0.95
N THR A 269 12.54 17.01 0.15
CA THR A 269 12.95 16.56 1.48
C THR A 269 11.84 15.72 2.10
N LEU A 270 12.14 14.51 2.53
CA LEU A 270 11.19 13.59 3.15
C LEU A 270 11.64 13.25 4.57
N THR A 271 10.79 13.48 5.56
CA THR A 271 11.02 13.02 6.93
C THR A 271 9.99 11.96 7.29
N VAL A 272 10.46 10.73 7.53
CA VAL A 272 9.61 9.60 7.92
C VAL A 272 9.70 9.41 9.43
N LEU A 273 8.57 9.50 10.10
CA LEU A 273 8.44 9.31 11.54
C LEU A 273 8.14 7.85 11.85
N HIS A 274 9.11 7.11 12.36
CA HIS A 274 8.93 5.72 12.77
C HIS A 274 7.87 5.62 13.87
N LYS A 275 6.97 4.68 13.71
CA LYS A 275 5.88 4.38 14.67
C LYS A 275 6.16 3.18 15.56
N THR A 276 7.25 2.46 15.29
CA THR A 276 7.72 1.26 15.97
C THR A 276 9.21 1.04 15.67
N HIS A 277 9.86 0.19 16.46
CA HIS A 277 11.24 -0.25 16.20
C HIS A 277 11.38 -1.22 15.01
N LEU A 278 10.26 -1.68 14.45
CA LEU A 278 10.26 -2.61 13.32
C LEU A 278 10.45 -1.82 12.02
N GLU A 279 11.33 -2.32 11.17
CA GLU A 279 11.65 -1.72 9.88
C GLU A 279 10.55 -1.97 8.83
N HIS A 280 10.32 -1.00 7.97
CA HIS A 280 9.35 -1.08 6.90
C HIS A 280 10.05 -1.19 5.54
N LEU A 281 10.50 -2.41 5.22
CA LEU A 281 11.35 -2.69 4.06
C LEU A 281 10.78 -2.18 2.73
N ASN A 282 9.46 -2.17 2.55
CA ASN A 282 8.88 -1.59 1.33
C ASN A 282 9.15 -0.09 1.20
N VAL A 283 9.26 0.66 2.29
CA VAL A 283 9.63 2.09 2.22
C VAL A 283 11.03 2.25 1.64
N GLU A 284 11.97 1.39 2.05
CA GLU A 284 13.34 1.40 1.53
C GLU A 284 13.38 1.07 0.03
N LEU A 285 12.58 0.08 -0.44
CA LEU A 285 12.47 -0.26 -1.86
C LEU A 285 12.02 0.93 -2.70
N TYR A 286 11.03 1.68 -2.21
CA TYR A 286 10.51 2.85 -2.94
C TYR A 286 11.46 4.05 -2.89
N LEU A 287 12.22 4.22 -1.82
CA LEU A 287 13.28 5.23 -1.74
C LEU A 287 14.45 4.91 -2.67
N LEU A 288 14.75 3.63 -2.89
CA LEU A 288 15.72 3.20 -3.90
C LEU A 288 15.22 3.55 -5.32
N MET A 289 13.91 3.34 -5.58
CA MET A 289 13.28 3.66 -6.87
C MET A 289 13.17 5.18 -7.11
N ARG A 290 12.96 5.97 -6.05
CA ARG A 290 12.77 7.44 -6.06
C ARG A 290 13.69 8.10 -5.04
N PRO A 291 14.98 8.25 -5.37
CA PRO A 291 15.93 8.89 -4.46
C PRO A 291 15.52 10.34 -4.17
N CYS A 292 15.52 10.69 -2.89
CA CYS A 292 15.29 12.04 -2.40
C CYS A 292 16.10 12.27 -1.11
N ASN A 293 16.09 13.51 -0.58
CA ASN A 293 16.73 13.78 0.69
C ASN A 293 15.84 13.25 1.84
N VAL A 294 16.19 12.08 2.39
CA VAL A 294 15.35 11.42 3.39
C VAL A 294 15.99 11.40 4.77
N THR A 295 15.17 11.60 5.79
CA THR A 295 15.52 11.49 7.21
C THR A 295 14.50 10.62 7.93
N PHE A 296 14.98 9.65 8.73
CA PHE A 296 14.14 8.84 9.60
C PHE A 296 14.28 9.33 11.05
N LEU A 297 13.14 9.46 11.76
CA LEU A 297 13.10 9.88 13.15
C LEU A 297 12.24 8.94 13.98
N ASP A 298 12.76 8.51 15.13
CA ASP A 298 11.95 7.74 16.06
C ASP A 298 10.92 8.63 16.75
N ALA A 299 9.66 8.37 16.48
CA ALA A 299 8.52 9.11 17.04
C ALA A 299 7.60 8.22 17.90
N TYR A 300 8.07 7.06 18.31
CA TYR A 300 7.28 6.05 19.01
C TYR A 300 7.67 5.88 20.48
N TRP A 301 6.75 5.27 21.22
CA TRP A 301 6.99 4.80 22.58
C TRP A 301 6.34 3.42 22.78
N GLU A 302 7.15 2.42 23.08
CA GLU A 302 6.77 1.02 23.23
C GLU A 302 6.93 0.50 24.66
N PRO A 303 5.97 0.77 25.56
CA PRO A 303 6.08 0.32 26.95
C PRO A 303 5.83 -1.17 27.15
N PHE A 304 5.39 -1.89 26.11
CA PHE A 304 5.07 -3.31 26.17
C PHE A 304 5.73 -4.09 25.05
N LYS A 305 6.55 -5.10 25.37
CA LYS A 305 7.30 -5.93 24.39
C LYS A 305 6.44 -6.65 23.33
N LYS A 306 5.13 -6.79 23.56
CA LYS A 306 4.21 -7.51 22.65
C LYS A 306 3.38 -6.59 21.77
N TYR A 307 3.60 -5.29 21.85
CA TYR A 307 2.85 -4.28 21.11
C TYR A 307 3.75 -3.12 20.69
N PRO A 308 3.68 -2.71 19.43
CA PRO A 308 2.80 -3.24 18.36
C PRO A 308 3.17 -4.67 17.96
N ARG A 309 2.27 -5.38 17.28
CA ARG A 309 2.50 -6.76 16.84
C ARG A 309 3.38 -6.85 15.60
N ASN A 310 3.20 -5.92 14.71
CA ASN A 310 3.96 -5.73 13.48
C ASN A 310 3.74 -4.31 12.96
N ILE A 311 4.38 -3.94 11.87
CA ILE A 311 4.30 -2.61 11.26
C ILE A 311 2.89 -2.23 10.78
N GLY A 312 2.02 -3.19 10.49
CA GLY A 312 0.64 -2.98 10.05
C GLY A 312 -0.41 -3.08 11.16
N ALA A 313 -0.07 -3.57 12.36
CA ALA A 313 -1.02 -3.88 13.41
C ALA A 313 -0.61 -3.30 14.77
N GLY A 314 -1.13 -2.10 15.07
CA GLY A 314 -0.96 -1.42 16.35
C GLY A 314 -1.59 -2.16 17.54
N PRO A 315 -1.83 -1.45 18.64
CA PRO A 315 -1.79 0.02 18.78
C PRO A 315 -0.36 0.59 18.77
N PHE A 316 -0.16 1.71 18.07
CA PHE A 316 1.06 2.50 18.06
C PHE A 316 0.90 3.69 18.99
N VAL A 317 1.98 4.11 19.66
CA VAL A 317 1.95 5.29 20.54
C VAL A 317 3.03 6.26 20.09
N PHE A 318 2.60 7.42 19.61
CA PHE A 318 3.50 8.51 19.26
C PHE A 318 3.86 9.38 20.44
N HIS A 319 5.10 9.85 20.43
CA HIS A 319 5.64 10.72 21.46
C HIS A 319 6.67 11.68 20.86
N ILE A 320 6.78 12.89 21.44
CA ILE A 320 7.90 13.79 21.16
C ILE A 320 9.13 13.24 21.88
N THR A 321 9.94 12.53 21.15
CA THR A 321 11.15 11.86 21.64
C THR A 321 12.32 12.84 21.78
N ASN A 322 13.44 12.39 22.35
CA ASN A 322 14.66 13.17 22.36
C ASN A 322 15.23 13.36 20.95
N ASP A 323 15.03 12.39 20.06
CA ASP A 323 15.45 12.48 18.65
C ASP A 323 14.67 13.57 17.91
N ILE A 324 13.35 13.66 18.12
CA ILE A 324 12.53 14.77 17.61
C ILE A 324 13.03 16.12 18.18
N LYS A 325 13.35 16.19 19.47
CA LYS A 325 13.89 17.43 20.08
C LYS A 325 15.24 17.83 19.47
N ALA A 326 16.15 16.86 19.29
CA ALA A 326 17.46 17.10 18.68
C ALA A 326 17.33 17.55 17.22
N TYR A 327 16.49 16.86 16.44
CA TYR A 327 16.20 17.24 15.06
C TYR A 327 15.56 18.62 14.97
N SER A 328 14.60 18.93 15.86
CA SER A 328 13.99 20.26 15.92
C SER A 328 15.03 21.35 16.17
N ALA A 329 15.96 21.12 17.09
CA ALA A 329 17.04 22.08 17.37
C ALA A 329 17.96 22.28 16.14
N GLN A 330 18.29 21.21 15.42
CA GLN A 330 19.07 21.25 14.18
C GLN A 330 18.37 22.06 13.07
N MET A 331 17.06 21.90 12.96
CA MET A 331 16.24 22.55 11.94
C MET A 331 15.77 23.97 12.35
N GLY A 332 16.08 24.41 13.55
CA GLY A 332 15.57 25.68 14.10
C GLY A 332 14.05 25.63 14.38
N TRP A 333 13.48 24.46 14.61
CA TRP A 333 12.05 24.28 14.85
C TRP A 333 11.72 24.34 16.35
N ALA A 334 10.56 24.94 16.66
CA ALA A 334 10.06 24.98 18.02
C ALA A 334 9.40 23.65 18.42
N VAL A 335 9.62 23.23 19.67
CA VAL A 335 8.82 22.16 20.30
C VAL A 335 7.80 22.82 21.23
N PRO A 336 6.50 22.90 20.89
CA PRO A 336 5.51 23.71 21.60
C PRO A 336 5.00 23.03 22.88
N PHE A 337 5.87 22.25 23.54
CA PHE A 337 5.49 21.48 24.73
C PHE A 337 6.58 21.56 25.80
N THR A 338 6.20 21.83 27.03
CA THR A 338 7.09 21.68 28.19
C THR A 338 7.26 20.21 28.57
N ASP A 339 8.32 19.86 29.26
CA ASP A 339 8.54 18.47 29.73
C ASP A 339 7.43 17.97 30.63
N ARG A 340 6.83 18.86 31.43
CA ARG A 340 5.64 18.53 32.26
C ARG A 340 4.42 18.15 31.38
N GLN A 341 4.20 18.86 30.28
CA GLN A 341 3.10 18.55 29.34
C GLN A 341 3.37 17.22 28.62
N LEU A 342 4.61 16.96 28.19
CA LEU A 342 5.00 15.69 27.56
C LEU A 342 4.85 14.50 28.53
N SER A 343 5.24 14.66 29.80
CA SER A 343 5.07 13.63 30.83
C SER A 343 3.60 13.30 31.08
N ARG A 344 2.74 14.33 31.23
CA ARG A 344 1.29 14.14 31.37
C ARG A 344 0.68 13.46 30.15
N ALA A 345 1.14 13.84 28.94
CA ALA A 345 0.70 13.22 27.70
C ALA A 345 1.08 11.75 27.63
N LYS A 346 2.29 11.38 28.05
CA LYS A 346 2.78 10.01 28.12
C LYS A 346 1.89 9.16 29.02
N THR A 347 1.54 9.67 30.22
CA THR A 347 0.60 9.01 31.13
C THR A 347 -0.78 8.80 30.49
N LYS A 348 -1.34 9.83 29.85
CA LYS A 348 -2.64 9.73 29.15
C LYS A 348 -2.60 8.71 28.03
N ASN A 349 -1.53 8.69 27.25
CA ASN A 349 -1.35 7.73 26.14
C ASN A 349 -1.18 6.29 26.67
N TRP A 350 -0.50 6.12 27.81
CA TRP A 350 -0.40 4.82 28.48
C TRP A 350 -1.79 4.30 28.89
N CYS A 351 -2.64 5.11 29.49
CA CYS A 351 -4.00 4.72 29.82
C CYS A 351 -4.82 4.31 28.59
N LYS A 352 -4.72 5.08 27.48
CA LYS A 352 -5.36 4.73 26.20
C LYS A 352 -4.83 3.41 25.65
N LEU A 353 -3.51 3.20 25.68
CA LEU A 353 -2.87 1.99 25.21
C LEU A 353 -3.35 0.75 25.98
N VAL A 354 -3.35 0.82 27.31
CA VAL A 354 -3.87 -0.27 28.18
C VAL A 354 -5.33 -0.57 27.84
N TRP A 355 -6.16 0.46 27.67
CA TRP A 355 -7.56 0.29 27.28
C TRP A 355 -7.72 -0.36 25.91
N CYS A 356 -6.92 0.04 24.89
CA CYS A 356 -6.92 -0.59 23.57
C CYS A 356 -6.53 -2.07 23.65
N ILE A 357 -5.46 -2.39 24.41
CA ILE A 357 -5.01 -3.78 24.59
C ILE A 357 -6.08 -4.61 25.28
N TRP A 358 -6.73 -4.05 26.29
CA TRP A 358 -7.83 -4.72 26.99
C TRP A 358 -8.99 -5.03 26.04
N ASN A 359 -9.39 -4.07 25.21
CA ASN A 359 -10.46 -4.27 24.22
C ASN A 359 -10.13 -5.32 23.17
N ILE A 360 -8.88 -5.36 22.67
CA ILE A 360 -8.43 -6.41 21.75
C ILE A 360 -8.57 -7.78 22.41
N LYS A 361 -8.09 -7.95 23.65
CA LYS A 361 -8.23 -9.20 24.42
C LYS A 361 -9.68 -9.54 24.74
N GLY A 362 -10.50 -8.53 25.07
CA GLY A 362 -11.93 -8.67 25.32
C GLY A 362 -12.69 -9.19 24.09
N ARG A 363 -12.41 -8.64 22.91
CA ARG A 363 -12.98 -9.11 21.64
C ARG A 363 -12.60 -10.57 21.35
N ILE A 364 -11.34 -10.96 21.55
CA ILE A 364 -10.88 -12.34 21.37
C ILE A 364 -11.63 -13.29 22.34
N ARG A 365 -11.87 -12.87 23.58
CA ARG A 365 -12.64 -13.64 24.57
C ARG A 365 -14.10 -13.84 24.16
N ILE A 366 -14.74 -12.77 23.65
CA ILE A 366 -16.13 -12.81 23.19
C ILE A 366 -16.25 -13.68 21.93
N TYR A 367 -15.36 -13.54 20.95
CA TYR A 367 -15.35 -14.39 19.77
C TYR A 367 -15.03 -15.86 20.12
N GLY A 368 -14.05 -16.10 20.98
CA GLY A 368 -13.71 -17.43 21.45
C GLY A 368 -14.87 -18.11 22.21
N SER A 369 -15.66 -17.35 23.00
CA SER A 369 -16.86 -17.88 23.68
C SER A 369 -17.98 -18.19 22.69
N LYS A 370 -18.20 -17.34 21.67
CA LYS A 370 -19.20 -17.58 20.61
C LYS A 370 -18.86 -18.81 19.77
N VAL A 371 -17.58 -19.00 19.41
CA VAL A 371 -17.12 -20.18 18.69
C VAL A 371 -17.29 -21.44 19.56
N LYS A 372 -16.94 -21.40 20.84
CA LYS A 372 -17.20 -22.51 21.79
C LYS A 372 -18.69 -22.83 21.92
N GLN A 373 -19.55 -21.84 22.00
CA GLN A 373 -21.00 -22.05 22.03
C GLN A 373 -21.53 -22.65 20.73
N PHE A 374 -21.04 -22.18 19.60
CA PHE A 374 -21.40 -22.74 18.29
C PHE A 374 -20.99 -24.20 18.16
N LEU A 375 -19.74 -24.54 18.48
CA LEU A 375 -19.25 -25.91 18.47
C LEU A 375 -20.02 -26.83 19.42
N ARG A 376 -20.36 -26.34 20.64
CA ARG A 376 -21.20 -27.13 21.59
C ARG A 376 -22.62 -27.34 21.07
N ARG A 377 -23.20 -26.42 20.27
CA ARG A 377 -24.50 -26.60 19.64
C ARG A 377 -24.45 -27.60 18.47
N MET A 378 -23.36 -27.61 17.72
CA MET A 378 -23.15 -28.62 16.66
C MET A 378 -22.99 -30.01 17.21
N LEU A 379 -22.20 -30.20 18.30
CA LEU A 379 -21.99 -31.48 18.96
C LEU A 379 -23.22 -32.03 19.75
N LYS A 380 -24.24 -31.21 19.98
CA LYS A 380 -25.51 -31.63 20.61
C LYS A 380 -26.61 -31.98 19.58
N ARG A 381 -26.34 -31.77 18.29
CA ARG A 381 -27.27 -32.05 17.19
C ARG A 381 -26.85 -33.23 16.31
N GLY A 382 -25.74 -33.90 16.60
CA GLY A 382 -25.32 -35.21 16.13
C GLY A 382 -25.40 -36.19 17.27
#